data_1acc33525d6b55b215a44ffa5477347f
#
_entry.id   1acc33525d6b55b215a44ffa5477347f
#
_cell.length_a   1.000
_cell.length_b   1.000
_cell.length_c   1.000
_cell.angle_alpha   90.00
_cell.angle_beta   90.00
_cell.angle_gamma   90.00
#
_symmetry.space_group_name_H-M   'P 1'
#
loop_
_entity.id
_entity.type
_entity.pdbx_description
1 polymer ?
#
loop_
_entity_poly.entity_id
_entity_poly.type
_entity_poly.pdbx_seq_one_letter_code
_entity_poly.pdbx_strand_id
1 'polypeptide(L)'
;MKKLFAMTVAVLLLFSVLLGIPAAYGQAPETGKTLDILFSHDTHSHLNTFTTVVEDEETDIGGFARANTLIKAQRAKDPDTLVIDGGDFSMGTLIQTVFETQAAELRMLGYMGYDVTTFGNHEFDYRSKGLANMLTSARTSGDAVPSIVVCNVDWDAMEAAGLTEGQQLLKDAFTAYGVQDYTVVQKGDVRIAVVGVFGKDALSCAPTCELKFKDPVQAVKATVAEIKANENADMIVCVSHSGTWDDPKKSEDELLAKGVPELDLILSGHTHSRIREPIRHGDTYVVSCGEYGKNLGSLTMAQKADGRWQVTNYQLIPITADIPADAETQEVIDRFMDTVDEDYLAQFGYTKDQVLAENDVVFSNLKDLGKVHTEHNLGDIIAYT
;
A
#
# COMPACT_ATOMS: atom_id res chain seq x y z
N MET A 1 -26.01 -26.18 22.36
CA MET A 1 -26.62 -26.26 21.04
C MET A 1 -26.99 -24.89 20.47
N LYS A 2 -27.65 -23.97 21.20
CA LYS A 2 -28.03 -22.61 20.65
C LYS A 2 -26.83 -21.69 20.34
N LYS A 3 -25.73 -21.75 21.09
CA LYS A 3 -24.52 -20.93 20.85
C LYS A 3 -23.69 -21.42 19.65
N LEU A 4 -23.67 -22.71 19.39
CA LEU A 4 -22.98 -23.28 18.22
C LEU A 4 -23.71 -22.94 16.92
N PHE A 5 -25.05 -22.89 16.96
CA PHE A 5 -25.88 -22.53 15.82
C PHE A 5 -25.76 -21.03 15.45
N ALA A 6 -25.60 -20.15 16.45
CA ALA A 6 -25.39 -18.72 16.22
C ALA A 6 -24.02 -18.42 15.58
N MET A 7 -22.96 -19.16 15.96
CA MET A 7 -21.64 -19.00 15.36
C MET A 7 -21.60 -19.49 13.90
N THR A 8 -22.31 -20.58 13.59
CA THR A 8 -22.39 -21.13 12.21
C THR A 8 -23.22 -20.22 11.29
N VAL A 9 -24.24 -19.56 11.82
CA VAL A 9 -25.05 -18.60 11.04
C VAL A 9 -24.31 -17.28 10.83
N ALA A 10 -23.52 -16.80 11.79
CA ALA A 10 -22.68 -15.59 11.63
C ALA A 10 -21.59 -15.80 10.57
N VAL A 11 -20.97 -16.99 10.52
CA VAL A 11 -20.00 -17.32 9.46
C VAL A 11 -20.66 -17.46 8.09
N LEU A 12 -21.89 -17.95 8.02
CA LEU A 12 -22.65 -18.03 6.76
C LEU A 12 -23.18 -16.67 6.27
N LEU A 13 -23.47 -15.72 7.16
CA LEU A 13 -23.90 -14.38 6.79
C LEU A 13 -22.72 -13.49 6.31
N LEU A 14 -21.50 -13.70 6.82
CA LEU A 14 -20.29 -13.09 6.27
C LEU A 14 -20.04 -13.52 4.82
N PHE A 15 -20.50 -14.70 4.41
CA PHE A 15 -20.40 -15.18 3.03
C PHE A 15 -21.39 -14.52 2.05
N SER A 16 -22.45 -13.91 2.51
CA SER A 16 -23.47 -13.29 1.63
C SER A 16 -23.22 -11.82 1.29
N VAL A 17 -22.39 -11.12 2.05
CA VAL A 17 -21.99 -9.72 1.75
C VAL A 17 -20.87 -9.67 0.69
N LEU A 18 -20.17 -10.79 0.43
CA LEU A 18 -19.17 -10.91 -0.63
C LEU A 18 -19.75 -11.19 -2.04
N LEU A 19 -21.08 -11.24 -2.17
CA LEU A 19 -21.75 -11.36 -3.48
C LEU A 19 -22.13 -9.96 -3.99
N GLY A 20 -21.15 -9.05 -4.08
CA GLY A 20 -21.27 -7.94 -5.04
C GLY A 20 -21.46 -8.54 -6.43
N ILE A 21 -22.45 -8.04 -7.20
CA ILE A 21 -22.69 -8.47 -8.57
C ILE A 21 -21.36 -8.32 -9.33
N PRO A 22 -20.72 -9.41 -9.79
CA PRO A 22 -19.47 -9.26 -10.53
C PRO A 22 -19.78 -8.47 -11.79
N ALA A 23 -19.04 -7.40 -12.05
CA ALA A 23 -18.95 -6.87 -13.39
C ALA A 23 -18.59 -8.06 -14.29
N ALA A 24 -19.29 -8.22 -15.43
CA ALA A 24 -19.10 -9.36 -16.33
C ALA A 24 -17.72 -9.28 -17.00
N TYR A 25 -16.69 -9.63 -16.27
CA TYR A 25 -15.37 -9.93 -16.82
C TYR A 25 -15.48 -11.29 -17.56
N GLY A 26 -14.77 -11.43 -18.67
CA GLY A 26 -14.85 -12.60 -19.54
C GLY A 26 -14.71 -13.92 -18.77
N GLN A 27 -15.35 -14.98 -19.28
CA GLN A 27 -15.24 -16.32 -18.69
C GLN A 27 -13.77 -16.71 -18.55
N ALA A 28 -13.40 -17.27 -17.39
CA ALA A 28 -12.07 -17.83 -17.18
C ALA A 28 -11.78 -18.86 -18.29
N PRO A 29 -10.58 -18.88 -18.85
CA PRO A 29 -10.21 -19.90 -19.82
C PRO A 29 -10.30 -21.28 -19.17
N GLU A 30 -10.79 -22.28 -19.90
CA GLU A 30 -11.01 -23.65 -19.39
C GLU A 30 -9.71 -24.37 -18.97
N THR A 31 -8.55 -23.83 -19.33
CA THR A 31 -7.21 -24.37 -19.00
C THR A 31 -6.19 -23.24 -18.92
N GLY A 32 -5.81 -22.82 -17.73
CA GLY A 32 -4.77 -21.80 -17.54
C GLY A 32 -4.47 -21.59 -16.06
N LYS A 33 -3.27 -21.01 -15.79
CA LYS A 33 -2.91 -20.59 -14.43
C LYS A 33 -3.84 -19.47 -13.99
N THR A 34 -4.15 -19.44 -12.70
CA THR A 34 -4.90 -18.35 -12.04
C THR A 34 -4.11 -17.84 -10.85
N LEU A 35 -4.30 -16.56 -10.53
CA LEU A 35 -3.67 -15.91 -9.39
C LEU A 35 -4.65 -14.96 -8.74
N ASP A 36 -4.88 -15.15 -7.44
CA ASP A 36 -5.58 -14.18 -6.60
C ASP A 36 -4.56 -13.19 -6.01
N ILE A 37 -4.89 -11.91 -6.09
CA ILE A 37 -4.04 -10.81 -5.61
C ILE A 37 -4.87 -9.92 -4.68
N LEU A 38 -4.34 -9.66 -3.48
CA LEU A 38 -4.80 -8.60 -2.59
C LEU A 38 -3.78 -7.47 -2.59
N PHE A 39 -4.25 -6.23 -2.50
CA PHE A 39 -3.36 -5.10 -2.53
C PHE A 39 -3.85 -3.91 -1.70
N SER A 40 -2.89 -3.15 -1.17
CA SER A 40 -3.06 -1.85 -0.54
C SER A 40 -2.02 -0.87 -1.05
N HIS A 41 -2.19 0.40 -0.74
CA HIS A 41 -1.22 1.46 -0.88
C HIS A 41 -1.68 2.68 -0.07
N ASP A 42 -0.79 3.63 0.16
CA ASP A 42 -1.11 4.91 0.81
C ASP A 42 -1.89 4.71 2.13
N THR A 43 -1.40 3.78 2.96
CA THR A 43 -2.04 3.47 4.24
C THR A 43 -1.72 4.51 5.32
N HIS A 44 -0.61 5.27 5.15
CA HIS A 44 -0.28 6.45 5.94
C HIS A 44 -0.41 6.24 7.45
N SER A 45 0.24 5.20 7.96
CA SER A 45 0.24 4.85 9.40
C SER A 45 -1.15 4.63 10.02
N HIS A 46 -2.22 4.44 9.22
CA HIS A 46 -3.57 4.17 9.74
C HIS A 46 -3.72 2.69 10.15
N LEU A 47 -2.91 2.29 11.15
CA LEU A 47 -2.97 0.91 11.68
C LEU A 47 -4.27 0.68 12.47
N ASN A 48 -4.74 1.68 13.22
CA ASN A 48 -6.03 1.65 13.89
C ASN A 48 -7.16 2.11 12.97
N THR A 49 -8.37 1.79 13.36
CA THR A 49 -9.58 2.37 12.76
C THR A 49 -9.65 3.87 13.03
N PHE A 50 -10.36 4.59 12.21
CA PHE A 50 -10.64 6.01 12.40
C PHE A 50 -12.07 6.36 12.00
N THR A 51 -12.64 7.36 12.66
CA THR A 51 -13.98 7.84 12.38
C THR A 51 -13.94 8.83 11.22
N THR A 52 -14.86 8.68 10.29
CA THR A 52 -15.09 9.62 9.18
C THR A 52 -16.58 9.76 8.93
N VAL A 53 -16.99 10.78 8.17
CA VAL A 53 -18.38 10.97 7.78
C VAL A 53 -18.60 10.34 6.40
N VAL A 54 -19.52 9.39 6.33
CA VAL A 54 -19.97 8.73 5.09
C VAL A 54 -21.47 8.92 4.99
N GLU A 55 -21.95 9.57 3.91
CA GLU A 55 -23.39 9.83 3.69
C GLU A 55 -24.07 10.53 4.88
N ASP A 56 -23.40 11.52 5.48
CA ASP A 56 -23.82 12.29 6.65
C ASP A 56 -23.89 11.51 7.98
N GLU A 57 -23.35 10.27 8.02
CA GLU A 57 -23.26 9.47 9.24
C GLU A 57 -21.79 9.27 9.65
N GLU A 58 -21.50 9.44 10.95
CA GLU A 58 -20.20 9.08 11.50
C GLU A 58 -20.00 7.57 11.38
N THR A 59 -18.93 7.18 10.73
CA THR A 59 -18.64 5.79 10.42
C THR A 59 -17.18 5.47 10.78
N ASP A 60 -16.99 4.39 11.52
CA ASP A 60 -15.68 3.88 11.87
C ASP A 60 -15.19 2.93 10.78
N ILE A 61 -14.08 3.30 10.12
CA ILE A 61 -13.55 2.61 8.94
C ILE A 61 -12.06 2.30 9.07
N GLY A 62 -11.55 1.49 8.14
CA GLY A 62 -10.13 1.16 8.05
C GLY A 62 -9.66 0.21 9.16
N GLY A 63 -8.36 0.28 9.44
CA GLY A 63 -7.67 -0.50 10.46
C GLY A 63 -7.11 -1.84 9.97
N PHE A 64 -5.83 -2.06 10.29
CA PHE A 64 -5.10 -3.26 9.85
C PHE A 64 -5.66 -4.55 10.45
N ALA A 65 -6.23 -4.49 11.66
CA ALA A 65 -6.87 -5.66 12.26
C ALA A 65 -8.09 -6.15 11.47
N ARG A 66 -8.88 -5.24 10.89
CA ARG A 66 -9.99 -5.59 9.98
C ARG A 66 -9.48 -6.04 8.61
N ALA A 67 -8.47 -5.34 8.07
CA ALA A 67 -7.84 -5.73 6.81
C ALA A 67 -7.26 -7.16 6.90
N ASN A 68 -6.60 -7.50 8.02
CA ASN A 68 -6.00 -8.81 8.21
C ASN A 68 -7.06 -9.92 8.34
N THR A 69 -8.25 -9.62 8.88
CA THR A 69 -9.38 -10.56 8.83
C THR A 69 -9.71 -10.97 7.39
N LEU A 70 -9.73 -10.01 6.46
CA LEU A 70 -9.98 -10.28 5.04
C LEU A 70 -8.82 -11.05 4.39
N ILE A 71 -7.57 -10.68 4.69
CA ILE A 71 -6.37 -11.36 4.17
C ILE A 71 -6.35 -12.81 4.66
N LYS A 72 -6.56 -13.07 5.95
CA LYS A 72 -6.64 -14.42 6.52
C LYS A 72 -7.78 -15.23 5.90
N ALA A 73 -8.94 -14.61 5.68
CA ALA A 73 -10.09 -15.26 5.05
C ALA A 73 -9.80 -15.65 3.59
N GLN A 74 -9.12 -14.79 2.82
CA GLN A 74 -8.73 -15.10 1.45
C GLN A 74 -7.67 -16.22 1.41
N ARG A 75 -6.64 -16.16 2.26
CA ARG A 75 -5.61 -17.20 2.35
C ARG A 75 -6.14 -18.56 2.83
N ALA A 76 -7.22 -18.56 3.60
CA ALA A 76 -7.89 -19.81 3.97
C ALA A 76 -8.58 -20.47 2.76
N LYS A 77 -8.94 -19.70 1.73
CA LYS A 77 -9.51 -20.22 0.46
C LYS A 77 -8.40 -20.56 -0.52
N ASP A 78 -7.43 -19.66 -0.68
CA ASP A 78 -6.27 -19.80 -1.55
C ASP A 78 -5.00 -19.38 -0.79
N PRO A 79 -4.19 -20.34 -0.29
CA PRO A 79 -2.93 -20.06 0.39
C PRO A 79 -1.89 -19.38 -0.50
N ASP A 80 -2.04 -19.51 -1.81
CA ASP A 80 -1.13 -18.96 -2.81
C ASP A 80 -1.48 -17.53 -3.22
N THR A 81 -2.46 -16.89 -2.55
CA THR A 81 -2.81 -15.48 -2.77
C THR A 81 -1.57 -14.58 -2.61
N LEU A 82 -1.27 -13.78 -3.62
CA LEU A 82 -0.25 -12.73 -3.58
C LEU A 82 -0.80 -11.51 -2.82
N VAL A 83 -0.04 -10.96 -1.88
CA VAL A 83 -0.43 -9.75 -1.15
C VAL A 83 0.67 -8.70 -1.32
N ILE A 84 0.34 -7.57 -1.93
CA ILE A 84 1.31 -6.51 -2.30
C ILE A 84 0.85 -5.14 -1.83
N ASP A 85 1.82 -4.25 -1.64
CA ASP A 85 1.60 -2.87 -1.22
C ASP A 85 2.32 -1.88 -2.15
N GLY A 86 1.72 -0.72 -2.38
CA GLY A 86 2.19 0.30 -3.32
C GLY A 86 2.94 1.48 -2.68
N GLY A 87 3.42 1.33 -1.44
CA GLY A 87 4.17 2.39 -0.73
C GLY A 87 3.28 3.41 -0.02
N ASP A 88 3.90 4.45 0.55
CA ASP A 88 3.28 5.40 1.49
C ASP A 88 2.55 4.66 2.64
N PHE A 89 3.25 3.67 3.20
CA PHE A 89 2.73 2.96 4.36
C PHE A 89 2.91 3.76 5.65
N SER A 90 3.81 4.73 5.67
CA SER A 90 4.11 5.61 6.81
C SER A 90 3.47 6.99 6.70
N MET A 91 3.57 7.77 7.78
CA MET A 91 3.16 9.17 7.89
C MET A 91 1.64 9.40 7.82
N GLY A 92 1.06 9.93 8.90
CA GLY A 92 -0.36 10.31 8.96
C GLY A 92 -0.99 10.16 10.35
N THR A 93 -0.44 9.33 11.22
CA THR A 93 -0.93 9.14 12.59
C THR A 93 0.22 9.15 13.61
N LEU A 94 -0.10 9.09 14.90
CA LEU A 94 0.92 9.08 15.96
C LEU A 94 1.91 7.90 15.87
N ILE A 95 1.53 6.79 15.23
CA ILE A 95 2.40 5.62 15.09
C ILE A 95 3.70 5.96 14.33
N GLN A 96 3.67 6.94 13.43
CA GLN A 96 4.86 7.40 12.71
C GLN A 96 5.97 7.93 13.62
N THR A 97 5.65 8.33 14.86
CA THR A 97 6.65 8.85 15.80
C THR A 97 7.66 7.79 16.25
N VAL A 98 7.33 6.51 16.05
CA VAL A 98 8.23 5.36 16.28
C VAL A 98 8.72 4.72 14.97
N PHE A 99 8.55 5.40 13.82
CA PHE A 99 8.98 4.95 12.50
C PHE A 99 10.45 4.51 12.50
N GLU A 100 11.36 5.39 12.95
CA GLU A 100 12.79 5.12 12.93
C GLU A 100 13.20 3.99 13.90
N THR A 101 12.55 3.91 15.05
CA THR A 101 12.98 3.05 16.16
C THR A 101 12.30 1.69 16.17
N GLN A 102 11.07 1.63 15.68
CA GLN A 102 10.24 0.41 15.71
C GLN A 102 9.91 -0.13 14.32
N ALA A 103 9.98 0.70 13.27
CA ALA A 103 9.52 0.34 11.92
C ALA A 103 8.09 -0.28 11.94
N ALA A 104 7.21 0.31 12.74
CA ALA A 104 5.93 -0.30 13.12
C ALA A 104 5.09 -0.68 11.88
N GLU A 105 4.99 0.23 10.91
CA GLU A 105 4.20 0.06 9.71
C GLU A 105 4.74 -1.10 8.85
N LEU A 106 6.04 -1.11 8.58
CA LEU A 106 6.69 -2.15 7.76
C LEU A 106 6.61 -3.54 8.44
N ARG A 107 6.81 -3.60 9.76
CA ARG A 107 6.66 -4.83 10.55
C ARG A 107 5.21 -5.32 10.56
N MET A 108 4.23 -4.40 10.59
CA MET A 108 2.81 -4.77 10.48
C MET A 108 2.48 -5.33 9.11
N LEU A 109 3.00 -4.77 8.01
CA LEU A 109 2.84 -5.38 6.68
C LEU A 109 3.40 -6.81 6.68
N GLY A 110 4.59 -7.02 7.25
CA GLY A 110 5.17 -8.37 7.38
C GLY A 110 4.34 -9.31 8.25
N TYR A 111 3.83 -8.84 9.39
CA TYR A 111 2.96 -9.62 10.28
C TYR A 111 1.66 -10.06 9.57
N MET A 112 1.08 -9.19 8.76
CA MET A 112 -0.09 -9.51 7.95
C MET A 112 0.26 -10.37 6.72
N GLY A 113 1.56 -10.57 6.48
CA GLY A 113 2.09 -11.46 5.44
C GLY A 113 2.08 -10.81 4.06
N TYR A 114 2.25 -9.51 3.94
CA TYR A 114 2.54 -8.90 2.64
C TYR A 114 3.82 -9.49 2.06
N ASP A 115 3.79 -9.82 0.78
CA ASP A 115 4.92 -10.42 0.07
C ASP A 115 5.92 -9.35 -0.39
N VAL A 116 5.40 -8.24 -0.95
CA VAL A 116 6.21 -7.18 -1.55
C VAL A 116 5.59 -5.81 -1.29
N THR A 117 6.45 -4.82 -1.06
CA THR A 117 6.11 -3.39 -1.03
C THR A 117 7.15 -2.56 -1.79
N THR A 118 6.90 -1.27 -1.96
CA THR A 118 7.83 -0.27 -2.47
C THR A 118 7.88 0.93 -1.53
N PHE A 119 8.70 1.93 -1.83
CA PHE A 119 8.66 3.20 -1.12
C PHE A 119 7.73 4.19 -1.80
N GLY A 120 6.98 4.96 -0.99
CA GLY A 120 6.34 6.18 -1.43
C GLY A 120 7.13 7.42 -0.99
N ASN A 121 6.55 8.61 -1.16
CA ASN A 121 7.23 9.86 -0.83
C ASN A 121 7.36 10.06 0.69
N HIS A 122 6.45 9.54 1.46
CA HIS A 122 6.45 9.72 2.92
C HIS A 122 7.46 8.84 3.65
N GLU A 123 7.97 7.76 3.06
CA GLU A 123 9.10 7.03 3.62
C GLU A 123 10.38 7.87 3.68
N PHE A 124 10.44 8.99 2.94
CA PHE A 124 11.58 9.93 2.94
C PHE A 124 11.41 11.14 3.87
N ASP A 125 10.31 11.27 4.62
CA ASP A 125 10.06 12.42 5.50
C ASP A 125 11.12 12.59 6.58
N TYR A 126 11.65 11.48 7.10
CA TYR A 126 12.75 11.46 8.06
C TYR A 126 14.14 11.44 7.39
N ARG A 127 14.23 11.83 6.11
CA ARG A 127 15.46 11.85 5.29
C ARG A 127 16.12 10.47 5.16
N SER A 128 17.27 10.43 4.49
CA SER A 128 18.04 9.20 4.31
C SER A 128 18.38 8.51 5.63
N LYS A 129 18.72 9.28 6.68
CA LYS A 129 19.08 8.70 7.97
C LYS A 129 17.90 8.02 8.65
N GLY A 130 16.73 8.66 8.66
CA GLY A 130 15.56 8.07 9.31
C GLY A 130 15.07 6.83 8.59
N LEU A 131 15.06 6.85 7.24
CA LEU A 131 14.73 5.65 6.45
C LEU A 131 15.73 4.52 6.70
N ALA A 132 17.05 4.83 6.80
CA ALA A 132 18.06 3.84 7.13
C ALA A 132 17.87 3.24 8.54
N ASN A 133 17.49 4.06 9.51
CA ASN A 133 17.17 3.60 10.87
C ASN A 133 15.95 2.68 10.86
N MET A 134 14.89 3.04 10.15
CA MET A 134 13.67 2.23 10.01
C MET A 134 13.99 0.86 9.40
N LEU A 135 14.71 0.80 8.28
CA LEU A 135 15.11 -0.47 7.65
C LEU A 135 15.96 -1.33 8.58
N THR A 136 16.88 -0.70 9.34
CA THR A 136 17.71 -1.38 10.33
C THR A 136 16.85 -1.95 11.46
N SER A 137 15.92 -1.15 11.99
CA SER A 137 14.99 -1.55 13.05
C SER A 137 14.10 -2.72 12.60
N ALA A 138 13.54 -2.64 11.40
CA ALA A 138 12.74 -3.72 10.81
C ALA A 138 13.54 -5.03 10.72
N ARG A 139 14.74 -4.96 10.15
CA ARG A 139 15.61 -6.13 9.97
C ARG A 139 16.06 -6.75 11.30
N THR A 140 16.38 -5.94 12.29
CA THR A 140 16.91 -6.41 13.58
C THR A 140 15.82 -6.81 14.58
N SER A 141 14.55 -6.51 14.29
CA SER A 141 13.41 -6.92 15.12
C SER A 141 13.25 -8.44 15.23
N GLY A 142 13.65 -9.17 14.18
CA GLY A 142 13.41 -10.60 14.04
C GLY A 142 12.01 -10.95 13.53
N ASP A 143 11.16 -9.97 13.28
CA ASP A 143 9.84 -10.18 12.69
C ASP A 143 9.94 -10.45 11.18
N ALA A 144 8.91 -11.10 10.62
CA ALA A 144 8.75 -11.18 9.18
C ALA A 144 8.52 -9.78 8.61
N VAL A 145 9.14 -9.48 7.46
CA VAL A 145 8.98 -8.22 6.74
C VAL A 145 8.85 -8.52 5.24
N PRO A 146 8.11 -7.69 4.46
CA PRO A 146 7.97 -7.89 3.03
C PRO A 146 9.28 -7.61 2.29
N SER A 147 9.45 -8.15 1.08
CA SER A 147 10.47 -7.69 0.16
C SER A 147 10.19 -6.25 -0.26
N ILE A 148 11.23 -5.40 -0.30
CA ILE A 148 11.11 -4.03 -0.80
C ILE A 148 11.78 -3.95 -2.17
N VAL A 149 11.06 -3.39 -3.15
CA VAL A 149 11.57 -3.24 -4.53
C VAL A 149 11.46 -1.79 -5.00
N VAL A 150 12.54 -1.27 -5.62
CA VAL A 150 12.58 0.04 -6.29
C VAL A 150 13.71 0.07 -7.32
N CYS A 151 13.40 0.13 -8.61
CA CYS A 151 14.37 -0.05 -9.68
C CYS A 151 15.04 1.23 -10.19
N ASN A 152 14.54 2.39 -9.80
CA ASN A 152 14.97 3.63 -10.42
C ASN A 152 15.82 4.56 -9.53
N VAL A 153 16.32 4.09 -8.39
CA VAL A 153 17.32 4.86 -7.62
C VAL A 153 18.63 4.96 -8.43
N ASP A 154 19.15 6.17 -8.58
CA ASP A 154 20.36 6.44 -9.37
C ASP A 154 21.63 6.49 -8.49
N TRP A 155 21.98 5.32 -7.95
CA TRP A 155 23.18 5.19 -7.12
C TRP A 155 24.44 5.59 -7.87
N ASP A 156 24.55 5.25 -9.17
CA ASP A 156 25.74 5.55 -10.00
C ASP A 156 25.97 7.07 -10.10
N ALA A 157 24.91 7.84 -10.34
CA ALA A 157 25.02 9.31 -10.43
C ALA A 157 25.32 9.95 -9.08
N MET A 158 24.85 9.35 -7.96
CA MET A 158 25.16 9.85 -6.61
C MET A 158 26.60 9.50 -6.22
N GLU A 159 27.07 8.29 -6.50
CA GLU A 159 28.45 7.86 -6.24
C GLU A 159 29.46 8.68 -7.05
N ALA A 160 29.18 8.92 -8.33
CA ALA A 160 30.02 9.78 -9.17
C ALA A 160 30.12 11.23 -8.64
N ALA A 161 29.11 11.70 -7.93
CA ALA A 161 29.09 13.02 -7.30
C ALA A 161 29.72 13.02 -5.89
N GLY A 162 29.98 11.85 -5.32
CA GLY A 162 30.37 11.65 -3.92
C GLY A 162 29.15 11.59 -3.00
N LEU A 163 28.89 10.42 -2.42
CA LEU A 163 27.77 10.22 -1.49
C LEU A 163 27.93 11.11 -0.24
N THR A 164 26.82 11.68 0.21
CA THR A 164 26.75 12.26 1.56
C THR A 164 26.74 11.13 2.61
N GLU A 165 27.01 11.49 3.88
CA GLU A 165 26.94 10.51 4.98
C GLU A 165 25.57 9.84 5.08
N GLY A 166 24.49 10.61 4.93
CA GLY A 166 23.12 10.09 4.94
C GLY A 166 22.84 9.14 3.77
N GLN A 167 23.29 9.49 2.57
CA GLN A 167 23.14 8.63 1.39
C GLN A 167 23.93 7.32 1.52
N GLN A 168 25.16 7.38 2.09
CA GLN A 168 25.95 6.17 2.34
C GLN A 168 25.26 5.27 3.35
N LEU A 169 24.79 5.85 4.49
CA LEU A 169 24.06 5.11 5.50
C LEU A 169 22.82 4.42 4.94
N LEU A 170 22.06 5.12 4.08
CA LEU A 170 20.85 4.56 3.46
C LEU A 170 21.21 3.46 2.44
N LYS A 171 22.28 3.63 1.66
CA LYS A 171 22.77 2.59 0.73
C LYS A 171 23.16 1.31 1.46
N ASP A 172 23.86 1.46 2.59
CA ASP A 172 24.26 0.34 3.44
C ASP A 172 23.01 -0.36 4.04
N ALA A 173 22.02 0.42 4.47
CA ALA A 173 20.75 -0.09 4.98
C ALA A 173 19.93 -0.81 3.88
N PHE A 174 19.89 -0.28 2.66
CA PHE A 174 19.27 -0.95 1.50
C PHE A 174 19.90 -2.31 1.26
N THR A 175 21.24 -2.35 1.23
CA THR A 175 21.99 -3.59 1.06
C THR A 175 21.72 -4.58 2.20
N ALA A 176 21.74 -4.10 3.44
CA ALA A 176 21.53 -4.94 4.61
C ALA A 176 20.10 -5.48 4.71
N TYR A 177 19.08 -4.70 4.33
CA TYR A 177 17.70 -5.15 4.27
C TYR A 177 17.46 -6.09 3.09
N GLY A 178 18.11 -5.87 1.98
CA GLY A 178 17.91 -6.59 0.72
C GLY A 178 16.91 -5.90 -0.21
N VAL A 179 16.92 -4.54 -0.25
CA VAL A 179 16.16 -3.77 -1.24
C VAL A 179 16.72 -4.06 -2.63
N GLN A 180 15.85 -4.36 -3.59
CA GLN A 180 16.20 -4.79 -4.94
C GLN A 180 15.41 -4.02 -6.00
N ASP A 181 15.86 -4.09 -7.26
CA ASP A 181 15.11 -3.52 -8.38
C ASP A 181 13.82 -4.30 -8.63
N TYR A 182 13.87 -5.62 -8.45
CA TYR A 182 12.72 -6.54 -8.51
C TYR A 182 12.94 -7.74 -7.60
N THR A 183 11.89 -8.46 -7.31
CA THR A 183 11.93 -9.76 -6.63
C THR A 183 11.08 -10.78 -7.37
N VAL A 184 11.33 -12.07 -7.13
CA VAL A 184 10.54 -13.16 -7.73
C VAL A 184 9.84 -13.94 -6.63
N VAL A 185 8.53 -14.01 -6.72
CA VAL A 185 7.66 -14.72 -5.76
C VAL A 185 7.02 -15.91 -6.44
N GLN A 186 7.01 -17.05 -5.77
CA GLN A 186 6.31 -18.25 -6.23
C GLN A 186 4.98 -18.37 -5.49
N LYS A 187 3.87 -18.42 -6.24
CA LYS A 187 2.52 -18.68 -5.71
C LYS A 187 1.90 -19.84 -6.46
N GLY A 188 1.76 -20.97 -5.79
CA GLY A 188 1.34 -22.22 -6.44
C GLY A 188 2.24 -22.56 -7.63
N ASP A 189 1.65 -22.64 -8.80
CA ASP A 189 2.35 -22.88 -10.08
C ASP A 189 2.69 -21.60 -10.86
N VAL A 190 2.42 -20.41 -10.29
CA VAL A 190 2.69 -19.11 -10.91
C VAL A 190 3.99 -18.52 -10.35
N ARG A 191 4.93 -18.22 -11.25
CA ARG A 191 6.17 -17.51 -10.95
C ARG A 191 6.03 -16.04 -11.32
N ILE A 192 6.05 -15.15 -10.33
CA ILE A 192 5.73 -13.73 -10.48
C ILE A 192 6.99 -12.90 -10.24
N ALA A 193 7.38 -12.09 -11.21
CA ALA A 193 8.38 -11.05 -10.99
C ALA A 193 7.66 -9.74 -10.60
N VAL A 194 8.07 -9.15 -9.49
CA VAL A 194 7.51 -7.89 -9.00
C VAL A 194 8.61 -6.84 -9.04
N VAL A 195 8.43 -5.81 -9.87
CA VAL A 195 9.32 -4.64 -10.00
C VAL A 195 8.73 -3.44 -9.26
N GLY A 196 9.59 -2.64 -8.61
CA GLY A 196 9.15 -1.40 -7.93
C GLY A 196 9.59 -0.15 -8.68
N VAL A 197 8.80 0.92 -8.59
CA VAL A 197 9.18 2.22 -9.18
C VAL A 197 8.66 3.40 -8.39
N PHE A 198 9.46 4.46 -8.32
CA PHE A 198 9.15 5.73 -7.68
C PHE A 198 8.94 6.82 -8.73
N GLY A 199 7.79 7.52 -8.67
CA GLY A 199 7.36 8.48 -9.66
C GLY A 199 8.04 9.84 -9.59
N LYS A 200 7.87 10.65 -10.64
CA LYS A 200 8.39 12.03 -10.70
C LYS A 200 7.57 12.97 -9.83
N ASP A 201 6.25 12.81 -9.83
CA ASP A 201 5.37 13.61 -8.98
C ASP A 201 5.58 13.24 -7.52
N ALA A 202 5.70 11.96 -7.20
CA ALA A 202 6.07 11.49 -5.86
C ALA A 202 7.40 12.10 -5.39
N LEU A 203 8.42 12.18 -6.25
CA LEU A 203 9.68 12.85 -5.93
C LEU A 203 9.47 14.35 -5.66
N SER A 204 8.60 15.02 -6.40
CA SER A 204 8.29 16.44 -6.17
C SER A 204 7.56 16.66 -4.84
N CYS A 205 6.84 15.65 -4.34
CA CYS A 205 6.16 15.63 -3.05
C CYS A 205 7.07 15.16 -1.90
N ALA A 206 8.34 14.80 -2.16
CA ALA A 206 9.33 14.37 -1.17
C ALA A 206 10.47 15.39 -1.01
N PRO A 207 10.23 16.60 -0.45
CA PRO A 207 11.25 17.66 -0.38
C PRO A 207 12.44 17.30 0.50
N THR A 208 12.29 16.31 1.36
CA THR A 208 13.33 15.79 2.26
C THR A 208 14.11 14.62 1.68
N CYS A 209 13.70 14.11 0.51
CA CYS A 209 14.38 13.03 -0.17
C CYS A 209 15.75 13.48 -0.70
N GLU A 210 16.81 12.78 -0.30
CA GLU A 210 18.19 13.07 -0.68
C GLU A 210 18.69 12.18 -1.83
N LEU A 211 17.82 11.29 -2.34
CA LEU A 211 18.17 10.40 -3.45
C LEU A 211 17.93 11.04 -4.82
N LYS A 212 18.64 10.54 -5.82
CA LYS A 212 18.36 10.81 -7.23
C LYS A 212 17.69 9.59 -7.86
N PHE A 213 16.81 9.84 -8.79
CA PHE A 213 16.10 8.78 -9.51
C PHE A 213 16.29 8.89 -11.02
N LYS A 214 16.37 7.74 -11.66
CA LYS A 214 16.32 7.58 -13.12
C LYS A 214 14.89 7.81 -13.60
N ASP A 215 14.71 8.06 -14.91
CA ASP A 215 13.38 8.14 -15.51
C ASP A 215 12.59 6.84 -15.23
N PRO A 216 11.39 6.91 -14.65
CA PRO A 216 10.64 5.74 -14.21
C PRO A 216 10.37 4.74 -15.34
N VAL A 217 9.91 5.23 -16.50
CA VAL A 217 9.58 4.36 -17.65
C VAL A 217 10.81 3.66 -18.19
N GLN A 218 11.94 4.39 -18.28
CA GLN A 218 13.18 3.80 -18.80
C GLN A 218 13.79 2.79 -17.82
N ALA A 219 13.72 3.06 -16.52
CA ALA A 219 14.21 2.15 -15.49
C ALA A 219 13.39 0.85 -15.48
N VAL A 220 12.06 0.94 -15.40
CA VAL A 220 11.18 -0.24 -15.44
C VAL A 220 11.38 -1.04 -16.73
N LYS A 221 11.50 -0.35 -17.87
CA LYS A 221 11.77 -1.04 -19.15
C LYS A 221 13.10 -1.82 -19.15
N ALA A 222 14.15 -1.26 -18.57
CA ALA A 222 15.43 -1.93 -18.45
C ALA A 222 15.34 -3.14 -17.51
N THR A 223 14.69 -2.97 -16.34
CA THR A 223 14.50 -4.05 -15.37
C THR A 223 13.61 -5.17 -15.92
N VAL A 224 12.54 -4.85 -16.65
CA VAL A 224 11.71 -5.85 -17.32
C VAL A 224 12.48 -6.63 -18.39
N ALA A 225 13.38 -5.97 -19.13
CA ALA A 225 14.26 -6.66 -20.08
C ALA A 225 15.21 -7.63 -19.36
N GLU A 226 15.75 -7.25 -18.20
CA GLU A 226 16.55 -8.12 -17.35
C GLU A 226 15.76 -9.32 -16.83
N ILE A 227 14.55 -9.09 -16.28
CA ILE A 227 13.64 -10.15 -15.82
C ILE A 227 13.42 -11.16 -16.96
N LYS A 228 13.07 -10.69 -18.15
CA LYS A 228 12.82 -11.58 -19.31
C LYS A 228 14.04 -12.35 -19.77
N ALA A 229 15.25 -11.84 -19.54
CA ALA A 229 16.49 -12.50 -19.90
C ALA A 229 16.93 -13.56 -18.87
N ASN A 230 16.65 -13.33 -17.59
CA ASN A 230 17.22 -14.10 -16.50
C ASN A 230 16.19 -14.95 -15.73
N GLU A 231 14.92 -14.54 -15.74
CA GLU A 231 13.85 -15.17 -14.97
C GLU A 231 12.81 -15.83 -15.88
N ASN A 232 12.38 -17.02 -15.51
CA ASN A 232 11.25 -17.68 -16.16
C ASN A 232 9.95 -17.24 -15.45
N ALA A 233 9.67 -15.94 -15.47
CA ALA A 233 8.46 -15.40 -14.86
C ALA A 233 7.24 -15.64 -15.78
N ASP A 234 6.15 -16.12 -15.17
CA ASP A 234 4.86 -16.28 -15.86
C ASP A 234 4.11 -14.93 -15.92
N MET A 235 4.36 -14.05 -14.94
CA MET A 235 3.70 -12.76 -14.77
C MET A 235 4.70 -11.70 -14.33
N ILE A 236 4.53 -10.47 -14.81
CA ILE A 236 5.32 -9.31 -14.38
C ILE A 236 4.38 -8.24 -13.82
N VAL A 237 4.53 -7.96 -12.52
CA VAL A 237 3.75 -6.98 -11.77
C VAL A 237 4.64 -5.79 -11.44
N CYS A 238 4.13 -4.58 -11.57
CA CYS A 238 4.79 -3.38 -11.06
C CYS A 238 4.04 -2.85 -9.83
N VAL A 239 4.74 -2.71 -8.70
CA VAL A 239 4.28 -1.89 -7.58
C VAL A 239 4.85 -0.49 -7.77
N SER A 240 3.97 0.46 -8.03
CA SER A 240 4.33 1.81 -8.47
C SER A 240 3.85 2.85 -7.47
N HIS A 241 4.76 3.75 -7.11
CA HIS A 241 4.41 4.97 -6.39
C HIS A 241 4.59 6.18 -7.30
N SER A 242 3.82 6.20 -8.41
CA SER A 242 3.90 7.25 -9.44
C SER A 242 2.56 7.95 -9.65
N GLY A 243 1.46 7.20 -9.63
CA GLY A 243 0.10 7.72 -9.61
C GLY A 243 -0.64 7.76 -10.94
N THR A 244 -1.96 7.89 -10.80
CA THR A 244 -2.92 8.07 -11.90
C THR A 244 -3.69 9.37 -11.72
N TRP A 245 -4.00 10.06 -12.83
CA TRP A 245 -4.79 11.30 -12.86
C TRP A 245 -5.92 11.21 -13.88
N ASP A 246 -6.93 12.08 -13.76
CA ASP A 246 -8.01 12.22 -14.75
C ASP A 246 -7.51 12.55 -16.16
N ASP A 247 -6.38 13.26 -16.26
CA ASP A 247 -5.70 13.50 -17.53
C ASP A 247 -4.71 12.38 -17.84
N PRO A 248 -5.01 11.47 -18.79
CA PRO A 248 -4.13 10.34 -19.11
C PRO A 248 -2.75 10.73 -19.65
N LYS A 249 -2.54 12.01 -19.98
CA LYS A 249 -1.23 12.54 -20.40
C LYS A 249 -0.33 12.88 -19.21
N LYS A 250 -0.93 13.06 -18.04
CA LYS A 250 -0.24 13.32 -16.78
C LYS A 250 -0.15 12.09 -15.91
N SER A 251 -1.03 11.11 -16.15
CA SER A 251 -1.13 9.86 -15.42
C SER A 251 0.13 9.01 -15.62
N GLU A 252 1.08 9.09 -14.68
CA GLU A 252 2.41 8.48 -14.82
C GLU A 252 2.31 6.96 -15.00
N ASP A 253 1.40 6.29 -14.29
CA ASP A 253 1.22 4.85 -14.40
C ASP A 253 0.53 4.41 -15.69
N GLU A 254 -0.32 5.25 -16.28
CA GLU A 254 -0.84 4.99 -17.62
C GLU A 254 0.23 5.22 -18.70
N LEU A 255 1.14 6.18 -18.51
CA LEU A 255 2.30 6.37 -19.38
C LEU A 255 3.29 5.20 -19.25
N LEU A 256 3.47 4.69 -18.03
CA LEU A 256 4.26 3.48 -17.78
C LEU A 256 3.67 2.26 -18.49
N ALA A 257 2.35 2.01 -18.35
CA ALA A 257 1.65 0.92 -19.03
C ALA A 257 1.81 0.97 -20.56
N LYS A 258 1.78 2.18 -21.14
CA LYS A 258 2.00 2.40 -22.58
C LYS A 258 3.47 2.21 -22.98
N GLY A 259 4.40 2.60 -22.10
CA GLY A 259 5.85 2.55 -22.35
C GLY A 259 6.49 1.18 -22.16
N VAL A 260 5.86 0.33 -21.35
CA VAL A 260 6.33 -1.02 -20.98
C VAL A 260 5.17 -2.04 -21.09
N PRO A 261 4.74 -2.37 -22.32
CA PRO A 261 3.58 -3.23 -22.56
C PRO A 261 3.79 -4.71 -22.17
N GLU A 262 4.97 -5.04 -21.67
CA GLU A 262 5.31 -6.35 -21.10
C GLU A 262 4.80 -6.54 -19.66
N LEU A 263 4.43 -5.45 -18.98
CA LEU A 263 3.79 -5.53 -17.67
C LEU A 263 2.37 -6.10 -17.81
N ASP A 264 2.01 -7.00 -16.91
CA ASP A 264 0.64 -7.55 -16.84
C ASP A 264 -0.24 -6.71 -15.90
N LEU A 265 0.33 -6.22 -14.80
CA LEU A 265 -0.38 -5.45 -13.78
C LEU A 265 0.51 -4.32 -13.23
N ILE A 266 -0.08 -3.15 -13.01
CA ILE A 266 0.50 -2.04 -12.25
C ILE A 266 -0.43 -1.74 -11.07
N LEU A 267 0.10 -1.86 -9.84
CA LEU A 267 -0.51 -1.30 -8.65
C LEU A 267 -0.05 0.15 -8.51
N SER A 268 -1.00 1.08 -8.63
CA SER A 268 -0.75 2.52 -8.64
C SER A 268 -1.06 3.14 -7.28
N GLY A 269 -0.04 3.62 -6.58
CA GLY A 269 -0.13 4.43 -5.36
C GLY A 269 -0.04 5.93 -5.62
N HIS A 270 0.28 6.73 -4.58
CA HIS A 270 0.59 8.14 -4.57
C HIS A 270 -0.62 9.09 -4.70
N THR A 271 -1.45 8.93 -5.70
CA THR A 271 -2.56 9.87 -5.98
C THR A 271 -3.84 9.59 -5.22
N HIS A 272 -3.83 8.62 -4.32
CA HIS A 272 -4.99 8.17 -3.55
C HIS A 272 -6.19 7.82 -4.46
N SER A 273 -5.91 7.44 -5.70
CA SER A 273 -6.95 7.13 -6.68
C SER A 273 -7.75 5.91 -6.26
N ARG A 274 -9.06 5.97 -6.47
CA ARG A 274 -9.96 4.84 -6.26
C ARG A 274 -10.49 4.38 -7.62
N ILE A 275 -9.77 3.44 -8.24
CA ILE A 275 -10.12 2.91 -9.56
C ILE A 275 -11.13 1.79 -9.36
N ARG A 276 -12.39 2.03 -9.77
CA ARG A 276 -13.49 1.05 -9.61
C ARG A 276 -13.50 -0.03 -10.66
N GLU A 277 -12.90 0.24 -11.81
CA GLU A 277 -12.72 -0.71 -12.92
C GLU A 277 -11.27 -0.56 -13.40
N PRO A 278 -10.48 -1.65 -13.55
CA PRO A 278 -9.10 -1.56 -13.96
C PRO A 278 -8.92 -0.77 -15.25
N ILE A 279 -8.02 0.23 -15.23
CA ILE A 279 -7.64 0.93 -16.46
C ILE A 279 -6.80 -0.04 -17.29
N ARG A 280 -7.07 -0.10 -18.60
CA ARG A 280 -6.39 -1.05 -19.50
C ARG A 280 -5.67 -0.35 -20.63
N HIS A 281 -4.38 -0.68 -20.79
CA HIS A 281 -3.56 -0.28 -21.94
C HIS A 281 -2.95 -1.51 -22.60
N GLY A 282 -3.50 -1.89 -23.75
CA GLY A 282 -3.13 -3.18 -24.39
C GLY A 282 -3.53 -4.37 -23.51
N ASP A 283 -2.54 -5.12 -23.01
CA ASP A 283 -2.77 -6.22 -22.07
C ASP A 283 -2.35 -5.87 -20.63
N THR A 284 -1.87 -4.66 -20.39
CA THR A 284 -1.52 -4.16 -19.05
C THR A 284 -2.73 -3.58 -18.35
N TYR A 285 -2.94 -3.94 -17.08
CA TYR A 285 -3.97 -3.40 -16.20
C TYR A 285 -3.35 -2.49 -15.14
N VAL A 286 -4.01 -1.34 -14.86
CA VAL A 286 -3.66 -0.44 -13.77
C VAL A 286 -4.78 -0.44 -12.75
N VAL A 287 -4.43 -0.66 -11.49
CA VAL A 287 -5.37 -0.75 -10.36
C VAL A 287 -4.94 0.13 -9.20
N SER A 288 -5.90 0.61 -8.41
CA SER A 288 -5.65 1.45 -7.24
C SER A 288 -6.85 1.39 -6.28
N CYS A 289 -6.64 1.37 -4.97
CA CYS A 289 -7.71 1.12 -3.98
C CYS A 289 -8.05 2.31 -3.08
N GLY A 290 -7.45 3.47 -3.29
CA GLY A 290 -7.64 4.65 -2.45
C GLY A 290 -6.61 4.72 -1.32
N GLU A 291 -6.91 5.44 -0.26
CA GLU A 291 -5.97 5.78 0.81
C GLU A 291 -6.43 5.27 2.18
N TYR A 292 -5.51 5.34 3.19
CA TYR A 292 -5.74 5.17 4.64
C TYR A 292 -6.33 3.82 5.03
N GLY A 293 -6.15 2.80 4.19
CA GLY A 293 -6.73 1.49 4.46
C GLY A 293 -8.26 1.47 4.43
N LYS A 294 -8.91 2.44 3.77
CA LYS A 294 -10.38 2.48 3.61
C LYS A 294 -10.91 1.32 2.78
N ASN A 295 -10.10 0.82 1.87
CA ASN A 295 -10.43 -0.35 1.06
C ASN A 295 -9.24 -1.30 0.97
N LEU A 296 -9.53 -2.58 0.84
CA LEU A 296 -8.58 -3.58 0.37
C LEU A 296 -8.92 -3.91 -1.08
N GLY A 297 -7.94 -3.77 -1.97
CA GLY A 297 -8.11 -4.18 -3.36
C GLY A 297 -8.00 -5.70 -3.49
N SER A 298 -8.84 -6.29 -4.32
CA SER A 298 -8.86 -7.72 -4.61
C SER A 298 -9.09 -7.96 -6.09
N LEU A 299 -8.24 -8.75 -6.71
CA LEU A 299 -8.44 -9.18 -8.09
C LEU A 299 -8.01 -10.62 -8.29
N THR A 300 -8.64 -11.27 -9.29
CA THR A 300 -8.21 -12.55 -9.81
C THR A 300 -7.76 -12.36 -11.26
N MET A 301 -6.58 -12.84 -11.57
CA MET A 301 -6.07 -12.87 -12.94
C MET A 301 -5.99 -14.30 -13.43
N ALA A 302 -6.30 -14.51 -14.72
CA ALA A 302 -6.18 -15.80 -15.37
C ALA A 302 -5.32 -15.69 -16.63
N GLN A 303 -4.45 -16.68 -16.85
CA GLN A 303 -3.58 -16.74 -18.02
C GLN A 303 -4.36 -17.23 -19.23
N LYS A 304 -4.28 -16.49 -20.31
CA LYS A 304 -4.86 -16.85 -21.62
C LYS A 304 -3.95 -17.85 -22.36
N ALA A 305 -4.49 -18.48 -23.38
CA ALA A 305 -3.75 -19.44 -24.22
C ALA A 305 -2.52 -18.83 -24.92
N ASP A 306 -2.48 -17.51 -25.10
CA ASP A 306 -1.33 -16.78 -25.66
C ASP A 306 -0.26 -16.43 -24.61
N GLY A 307 -0.44 -16.86 -23.36
CA GLY A 307 0.45 -16.62 -22.24
C GLY A 307 0.23 -15.28 -21.54
N ARG A 308 -0.61 -14.39 -22.06
CA ARG A 308 -0.94 -13.11 -21.43
C ARG A 308 -1.98 -13.28 -20.32
N TRP A 309 -1.99 -12.35 -19.39
CA TRP A 309 -2.93 -12.37 -18.27
C TRP A 309 -4.16 -11.48 -18.54
N GLN A 310 -5.28 -11.86 -17.95
CA GLN A 310 -6.50 -11.06 -17.97
C GLN A 310 -7.14 -11.02 -16.59
N VAL A 311 -7.71 -9.89 -16.22
CA VAL A 311 -8.52 -9.75 -15.00
C VAL A 311 -9.85 -10.48 -15.22
N THR A 312 -10.18 -11.40 -14.34
CA THR A 312 -11.44 -12.17 -14.35
C THR A 312 -12.36 -11.77 -13.22
N ASN A 313 -11.80 -11.21 -12.14
CA ASN A 313 -12.56 -10.60 -11.04
C ASN A 313 -11.79 -9.38 -10.52
N TYR A 314 -12.51 -8.34 -10.11
CA TYR A 314 -11.92 -7.16 -9.51
C TYR A 314 -12.93 -6.50 -8.58
N GLN A 315 -12.49 -6.14 -7.38
CA GLN A 315 -13.31 -5.41 -6.42
C GLN A 315 -12.44 -4.60 -5.45
N LEU A 316 -12.99 -3.49 -4.99
CA LEU A 316 -12.48 -2.75 -3.85
C LEU A 316 -13.38 -3.08 -2.65
N ILE A 317 -12.83 -3.79 -1.67
CA ILE A 317 -13.57 -4.23 -0.48
C ILE A 317 -13.49 -3.11 0.57
N PRO A 318 -14.58 -2.39 0.87
CA PRO A 318 -14.57 -1.37 1.92
C PRO A 318 -14.28 -2.01 3.28
N ILE A 319 -13.37 -1.42 4.04
CA ILE A 319 -13.05 -1.88 5.40
C ILE A 319 -13.91 -1.11 6.39
N THR A 320 -15.04 -1.70 6.77
CA THR A 320 -16.07 -1.10 7.62
C THR A 320 -16.19 -1.79 8.97
N ALA A 321 -17.01 -1.24 9.86
CA ALA A 321 -17.29 -1.80 11.17
C ALA A 321 -17.94 -3.19 11.14
N ASP A 322 -18.54 -3.59 10.02
CA ASP A 322 -19.13 -4.93 9.85
C ASP A 322 -18.06 -6.05 9.77
N ILE A 323 -16.80 -5.67 9.48
CA ILE A 323 -15.69 -6.61 9.45
C ILE A 323 -15.12 -6.72 10.87
N PRO A 324 -15.17 -7.91 11.49
CA PRO A 324 -14.59 -8.09 12.82
C PRO A 324 -13.07 -7.88 12.77
N ALA A 325 -12.55 -7.10 13.73
CA ALA A 325 -11.11 -6.96 13.89
C ALA A 325 -10.49 -8.30 14.32
N ASP A 326 -9.37 -8.66 13.73
CA ASP A 326 -8.56 -9.78 14.17
C ASP A 326 -7.86 -9.41 15.49
N ALA A 327 -8.20 -10.14 16.57
CA ALA A 327 -7.77 -9.79 17.92
C ALA A 327 -6.24 -9.85 18.09
N GLU A 328 -5.58 -10.85 17.48
CA GLU A 328 -4.13 -10.99 17.56
C GLU A 328 -3.42 -9.83 16.86
N THR A 329 -3.95 -9.40 15.71
CA THR A 329 -3.43 -8.24 14.98
C THR A 329 -3.61 -6.96 15.79
N GLN A 330 -4.76 -6.78 16.43
CA GLN A 330 -4.99 -5.61 17.29
C GLN A 330 -4.02 -5.57 18.47
N GLU A 331 -3.75 -6.71 19.13
CA GLU A 331 -2.75 -6.78 20.19
C GLU A 331 -1.34 -6.38 19.74
N VAL A 332 -0.97 -6.67 18.49
CA VAL A 332 0.32 -6.21 17.93
C VAL A 332 0.31 -4.70 17.75
N ILE A 333 -0.75 -4.14 17.20
CA ILE A 333 -0.92 -2.69 17.02
C ILE A 333 -0.88 -1.98 18.39
N ASP A 334 -1.59 -2.51 19.37
CA ASP A 334 -1.65 -1.94 20.72
C ASP A 334 -0.25 -1.84 21.36
N ARG A 335 0.60 -2.86 21.18
CA ARG A 335 2.00 -2.81 21.67
C ARG A 335 2.82 -1.69 21.01
N PHE A 336 2.62 -1.42 19.71
CA PHE A 336 3.26 -0.27 19.07
C PHE A 336 2.73 1.05 19.62
N MET A 337 1.42 1.12 19.85
CA MET A 337 0.81 2.31 20.46
C MET A 337 1.25 2.52 21.91
N ASP A 338 1.50 1.46 22.68
CA ASP A 338 2.10 1.57 24.01
C ASP A 338 3.53 2.13 23.92
N THR A 339 4.31 1.72 22.90
CA THR A 339 5.63 2.32 22.67
C THR A 339 5.55 3.81 22.30
N VAL A 340 4.54 4.22 21.50
CA VAL A 340 4.29 5.64 21.21
C VAL A 340 4.00 6.41 22.50
N ASP A 341 3.19 5.82 23.40
CA ASP A 341 2.85 6.42 24.68
C ASP A 341 4.09 6.61 25.56
N GLU A 342 4.89 5.55 25.71
CA GLU A 342 6.07 5.53 26.57
C GLU A 342 7.26 6.36 26.03
N ASP A 343 7.56 6.21 24.74
CA ASP A 343 8.76 6.77 24.13
C ASP A 343 8.56 8.19 23.57
N TYR A 344 7.34 8.53 23.15
CA TYR A 344 7.07 9.83 22.55
C TYR A 344 6.14 10.71 23.40
N LEU A 345 4.92 10.30 23.69
CA LEU A 345 3.94 11.15 24.36
C LEU A 345 4.33 11.49 25.80
N ALA A 346 4.94 10.54 26.52
CA ALA A 346 5.41 10.77 27.89
C ALA A 346 6.43 11.91 28.00
N GLN A 347 7.22 12.20 26.94
CA GLN A 347 8.16 13.32 26.92
C GLN A 347 7.46 14.68 27.03
N PHE A 348 6.19 14.75 26.62
CA PHE A 348 5.36 15.95 26.66
C PHE A 348 4.32 15.93 27.79
N GLY A 349 4.30 14.85 28.57
CA GLY A 349 3.33 14.65 29.66
C GLY A 349 1.93 14.28 29.17
N TYR A 350 1.81 13.72 27.96
CA TYR A 350 0.57 13.25 27.37
C TYR A 350 0.47 11.73 27.36
N THR A 351 -0.74 11.23 27.15
CA THR A 351 -1.03 9.81 26.89
C THR A 351 -1.88 9.66 25.64
N LYS A 352 -1.84 8.49 24.99
CA LYS A 352 -2.58 8.20 23.74
C LYS A 352 -4.09 8.36 23.87
N ASP A 353 -4.63 8.16 25.07
CA ASP A 353 -6.09 8.22 25.33
C ASP A 353 -6.52 9.60 25.84
N GLN A 354 -5.60 10.57 25.95
CA GLN A 354 -5.91 11.89 26.45
C GLN A 354 -6.60 12.74 25.39
N VAL A 355 -7.81 13.21 25.70
CA VAL A 355 -8.51 14.20 24.86
C VAL A 355 -7.85 15.56 25.09
N LEU A 356 -7.19 16.10 24.06
CA LEU A 356 -6.55 17.42 24.08
C LEU A 356 -7.47 18.53 23.62
N ALA A 357 -8.36 18.23 22.69
CA ALA A 357 -9.36 19.16 22.17
C ALA A 357 -10.56 18.36 21.60
N GLU A 358 -11.72 18.98 21.65
CA GLU A 358 -12.91 18.48 20.97
C GLU A 358 -13.22 19.39 19.77
N ASN A 359 -13.59 18.80 18.65
CA ASN A 359 -13.96 19.53 17.44
C ASN A 359 -15.34 19.01 16.97
N ASP A 360 -16.31 19.92 16.91
CA ASP A 360 -17.68 19.66 16.48
C ASP A 360 -17.93 20.00 15.00
N VAL A 361 -16.87 20.38 14.26
CA VAL A 361 -16.95 20.69 12.84
C VAL A 361 -16.12 19.73 12.02
N VAL A 362 -16.61 19.40 10.83
CA VAL A 362 -15.86 18.60 9.86
C VAL A 362 -14.73 19.43 9.25
N PHE A 363 -13.50 18.94 9.31
CA PHE A 363 -12.38 19.58 8.62
C PHE A 363 -12.63 19.61 7.11
N SER A 364 -12.59 20.81 6.53
CA SER A 364 -12.76 20.96 5.09
C SER A 364 -11.46 20.66 4.36
N ASN A 365 -11.55 19.89 3.28
CA ASN A 365 -10.43 19.68 2.38
C ASN A 365 -10.03 21.04 1.72
N LEU A 366 -8.73 21.25 1.50
CA LEU A 366 -8.21 22.45 0.80
C LEU A 366 -8.93 22.77 -0.52
N LYS A 367 -9.32 21.75 -1.28
CA LYS A 367 -10.11 21.89 -2.52
C LYS A 367 -11.50 22.51 -2.29
N ASP A 368 -12.01 22.42 -1.08
CA ASP A 368 -13.36 22.84 -0.71
C ASP A 368 -13.38 24.18 0.04
N LEU A 369 -12.20 24.71 0.41
CA LEU A 369 -12.08 26.00 1.12
C LEU A 369 -12.81 27.15 0.40
N GLY A 370 -12.82 27.16 -0.94
CA GLY A 370 -13.54 28.15 -1.74
C GLY A 370 -15.04 27.87 -1.89
N LYS A 371 -15.54 26.73 -1.42
CA LYS A 371 -16.93 26.28 -1.52
C LYS A 371 -17.66 26.33 -0.19
N VAL A 372 -16.96 26.55 0.91
CA VAL A 372 -17.54 26.63 2.26
C VAL A 372 -18.30 27.94 2.40
N HIS A 373 -19.61 27.85 2.31
CA HIS A 373 -20.55 28.98 2.45
C HIS A 373 -21.23 28.95 3.79
N THR A 374 -20.49 28.83 4.88
CA THR A 374 -21.17 28.53 6.11
C THR A 374 -20.81 29.45 7.24
N GLU A 375 -21.38 29.18 8.34
CA GLU A 375 -21.25 29.81 9.62
C GLU A 375 -19.79 29.90 10.10
N HIS A 376 -18.87 29.14 9.46
CA HIS A 376 -17.43 29.16 9.73
C HIS A 376 -16.71 30.02 8.67
N ASN A 377 -15.88 30.93 9.13
CA ASN A 377 -15.04 31.73 8.25
C ASN A 377 -13.72 31.03 7.92
N LEU A 378 -12.99 31.56 6.93
CA LEU A 378 -11.72 31.00 6.50
C LEU A 378 -10.68 30.93 7.64
N GLY A 379 -10.74 31.88 8.59
CA GLY A 379 -9.86 31.91 9.76
C GLY A 379 -10.11 30.71 10.68
N ASP A 380 -11.37 30.34 10.90
CA ASP A 380 -11.71 29.19 11.71
C ASP A 380 -11.21 27.90 11.07
N ILE A 381 -11.36 27.75 9.76
CA ILE A 381 -10.86 26.58 9.01
C ILE A 381 -9.34 26.49 9.11
N ILE A 382 -8.61 27.59 8.93
CA ILE A 382 -7.14 27.61 9.02
C ILE A 382 -6.66 27.34 10.47
N ALA A 383 -7.42 27.73 11.47
CA ALA A 383 -7.06 27.47 12.87
C ALA A 383 -7.14 25.98 13.24
N TYR A 384 -7.86 25.18 12.46
CA TYR A 384 -8.02 23.72 12.68
C TYR A 384 -7.13 22.86 11.78
N THR A 385 -6.44 23.44 10.82
CA THR A 385 -5.46 22.76 9.94
C THR A 385 -4.04 23.08 10.35
#